data_435a2ddef50489c828d99867da2db7bb
#
_entry.id   435a2ddef50489c828d99867da2db7bb
#
_cell.length_a   1.000
_cell.length_b   1.000
_cell.length_c   1.000
_cell.angle_alpha   90.00
_cell.angle_beta   90.00
_cell.angle_gamma   90.00
#
_symmetry.space_group_name_H-M   'P 1'
#
loop_
_entity.id
_entity.type
_entity.pdbx_description
1 polymer ?
#
loop_
_entity_poly.entity_id
_entity_poly.type
_entity_poly.pdbx_seq_one_letter_code
_entity_poly.pdbx_strand_id
1 'polypeptide(L)' 'MKTVFIETQSLNSVVNDPRVIAIIKETGGKIYMSEKNWAKALDEMFESFKNYQESGNTRAKIILKYVFLACILS' A
#
# COMPACT_ATOMS: atom_id res chain seq x y z
N MET A 1 23.96 -1.61 -12.34
CA MET A 1 22.85 -0.73 -12.75
C MET A 1 21.87 -1.40 -13.69
N LYS A 2 22.36 -1.93 -14.79
CA LYS A 2 21.49 -2.60 -15.75
C LYS A 2 20.78 -3.79 -15.15
N THR A 3 21.45 -4.53 -14.30
CA THR A 3 20.85 -5.70 -13.64
C THR A 3 19.66 -5.30 -12.79
N VAL A 4 19.80 -4.21 -12.04
CA VAL A 4 18.72 -3.72 -11.21
C VAL A 4 17.55 -3.25 -12.07
N PHE A 5 17.85 -2.59 -13.16
CA PHE A 5 16.82 -2.12 -14.08
C PHE A 5 16.04 -3.29 -14.68
N ILE A 6 16.75 -4.35 -15.08
CA ILE A 6 16.12 -5.53 -15.63
C ILE A 6 15.24 -6.21 -14.59
N GLU A 7 15.72 -6.29 -13.36
CA GLU A 7 14.94 -6.85 -12.27
C GLU A 7 13.66 -6.07 -12.06
N THR A 8 13.73 -4.76 -12.14
CA THR A 8 12.56 -3.91 -12.01
C THR A 8 11.54 -4.22 -13.10
N GLN A 9 12.00 -4.45 -14.31
CA GLN A 9 11.10 -4.78 -15.42
C GLN A 9 10.45 -6.15 -15.21
N SER A 10 11.21 -7.10 -14.73
CA SER A 10 10.67 -8.43 -14.41
C SER A 10 9.63 -8.34 -13.32
N LEU A 11 9.89 -7.53 -12.31
CA LEU A 11 8.97 -7.37 -11.18
C LEU A 11 7.72 -6.60 -11.55
N ASN A 12 7.75 -5.83 -12.63
CA ASN A 12 6.59 -5.05 -13.06
C ASN A 12 5.36 -5.93 -13.29
N SER A 13 5.55 -7.11 -13.86
CA SER A 13 4.42 -7.99 -14.09
C SER A 13 3.85 -8.54 -12.78
N VAL A 14 4.70 -8.71 -11.78
CA VAL A 14 4.27 -9.14 -10.44
C VAL A 14 3.62 -7.98 -9.70
N VAL A 15 4.18 -6.79 -9.83
CA VAL A 15 3.68 -5.59 -9.16
C VAL A 15 2.29 -5.20 -9.65
N ASN A 16 1.92 -5.64 -10.86
CA ASN A 16 0.58 -5.38 -11.37
C ASN A 16 -0.50 -6.21 -10.68
N ASP A 17 -0.11 -7.20 -9.89
CA ASP A 17 -1.07 -7.99 -9.11
C ASP A 17 -1.60 -7.12 -7.96
N PRO A 18 -2.94 -6.95 -7.85
CA PRO A 18 -3.51 -6.13 -6.78
C PRO A 18 -3.05 -6.54 -5.39
N ARG A 19 -2.83 -7.84 -5.16
CA ARG A 19 -2.39 -8.32 -3.85
C ARG A 19 -1.00 -7.81 -3.50
N VAL A 20 -0.11 -7.78 -4.49
CA VAL A 20 1.25 -7.29 -4.29
C VAL A 20 1.25 -5.78 -4.10
N ILE A 21 0.50 -5.07 -4.93
CA ILE A 21 0.39 -3.62 -4.82
C ILE A 21 -0.16 -3.24 -3.45
N ALA A 22 -1.15 -3.98 -2.97
CA ALA A 22 -1.75 -3.72 -1.66
C ALA A 22 -0.71 -3.83 -0.55
N ILE A 23 0.14 -4.85 -0.60
CA ILE A 23 1.18 -5.05 0.41
C ILE A 23 2.19 -3.91 0.36
N ILE A 24 2.60 -3.51 -0.83
CA ILE A 24 3.56 -2.41 -1.00
C ILE A 24 2.97 -1.11 -0.45
N LYS A 25 1.73 -0.82 -0.78
CA LYS A 25 1.07 0.40 -0.32
C LYS A 25 0.86 0.37 1.19
N GLU A 26 0.51 -0.80 1.74
CA GLU A 26 0.35 -0.94 3.18
C GLU A 26 1.66 -0.64 3.90
N THR A 27 2.76 -1.19 3.41
CA THR A 27 4.06 -0.95 3.99
C THR A 27 4.42 0.53 3.93
N GLY A 28 4.23 1.14 2.76
CA GLY A 28 4.49 2.56 2.60
C GLY A 28 3.66 3.41 3.54
N GLY A 29 2.38 3.08 3.67
CA GLY A 29 1.51 3.79 4.58
C GLY A 29 1.97 3.71 6.03
N LYS A 30 2.40 2.52 6.44
CA LYS A 30 2.89 2.34 7.81
C LYS A 30 4.15 3.17 8.07
N ILE A 31 5.03 3.25 7.08
CA ILE A 31 6.23 4.07 7.19
C ILE A 31 5.87 5.54 7.36
N TYR A 32 4.95 6.03 6.54
CA TYR A 32 4.50 7.41 6.64
C TYR A 32 3.83 7.70 7.99
N MET A 33 3.07 6.74 8.52
CA MET A 33 2.47 6.88 9.84
C MET A 33 3.56 7.00 10.92
N SER A 34 4.62 6.22 10.78
CA SER A 34 5.75 6.29 11.70
C SER A 34 6.41 7.66 11.67
N GLU A 35 6.42 8.30 10.50
CA GLU A 35 6.99 9.62 10.32
C GLU A 35 5.97 10.74 10.62
N LYS A 36 4.77 10.36 11.03
CA LYS A 36 3.67 11.28 11.30
C LYS A 36 3.24 12.07 10.07
N ASN A 37 3.48 11.51 8.90
CA ASN A 37 3.07 12.10 7.64
C ASN A 37 1.69 11.54 7.28
N TRP A 38 0.68 12.00 8.01
CA TRP A 38 -0.65 11.40 7.95
C TRP A 38 -1.32 11.55 6.59
N ALA A 39 -1.07 12.66 5.91
CA ALA A 39 -1.68 12.90 4.60
C ALA A 39 -1.24 11.83 3.60
N LYS A 40 0.06 11.57 3.53
CA LYS A 40 0.57 10.54 2.62
C LYS A 40 0.23 9.15 3.10
N ALA A 41 0.24 8.93 4.41
CA ALA A 41 -0.17 7.65 4.97
C ALA A 41 -1.60 7.32 4.57
N LEU A 42 -2.47 8.30 4.63
CA LEU A 42 -3.87 8.11 4.25
C LEU A 42 -3.98 7.69 2.80
N ASP A 43 -3.27 8.36 1.89
CA ASP A 43 -3.28 8.02 0.47
C ASP A 43 -2.82 6.59 0.25
N GLU A 44 -1.69 6.22 0.85
CA GLU A 44 -1.14 4.88 0.67
C GLU A 44 -2.05 3.81 1.24
N MET A 45 -2.58 4.04 2.43
CA MET A 45 -3.48 3.09 3.06
C MET A 45 -4.78 2.94 2.29
N PHE A 46 -5.31 4.04 1.75
CA PHE A 46 -6.53 3.99 0.96
C PHE A 46 -6.33 3.16 -0.31
N GLU A 47 -5.20 3.37 -0.99
CA GLU A 47 -4.87 2.57 -2.17
C GLU A 47 -4.71 1.10 -1.81
N SER A 48 -4.05 0.82 -0.69
CA SER A 48 -3.90 -0.54 -0.20
C SER A 48 -5.27 -1.18 0.06
N PHE A 49 -6.14 -0.45 0.71
CA PHE A 49 -7.49 -0.93 0.99
C PHE A 49 -8.23 -1.30 -0.30
N LYS A 50 -8.17 -0.42 -1.29
CA LYS A 50 -8.84 -0.67 -2.56
C LYS A 50 -8.32 -1.93 -3.24
N ASN A 51 -7.01 -2.11 -3.23
CA ASN A 51 -6.39 -3.28 -3.86
C ASN A 51 -6.73 -4.56 -3.13
N TYR A 52 -6.72 -4.53 -1.79
CA TYR A 52 -7.13 -5.70 -1.02
C TYR A 52 -8.59 -6.04 -1.27
N GLN A 53 -9.43 -5.03 -1.37
CA GLN A 53 -10.85 -5.23 -1.63
C GLN A 53 -11.07 -5.86 -3.00
N GLU A 54 -10.34 -5.41 -4.01
CA GLU A 54 -10.45 -5.96 -5.36
C GLU A 54 -10.02 -7.42 -5.40
N SER A 55 -9.01 -7.79 -4.63
CA SER A 55 -8.55 -9.17 -4.61
C SER A 55 -9.38 -10.07 -3.69
N GLY A 56 -10.35 -9.49 -3.00
CA GLY A 56 -11.19 -10.24 -2.07
C GLY A 56 -10.47 -10.64 -0.80
N ASN A 57 -9.46 -9.91 -0.41
CA ASN A 57 -8.66 -10.22 0.76
C ASN A 57 -9.34 -9.64 2.01
N THR A 58 -9.47 -10.47 3.04
CA THR A 58 -10.08 -10.03 4.31
C THR A 58 -9.26 -8.96 5.00
N ARG A 59 -8.00 -8.85 4.62
CA ARG A 59 -7.10 -7.84 5.17
C ARG A 59 -7.58 -6.41 4.88
N ALA A 60 -8.47 -6.26 3.90
CA ALA A 60 -9.06 -4.96 3.61
C ALA A 60 -9.70 -4.33 4.84
N LYS A 61 -10.32 -5.14 5.69
CA LYS A 61 -10.96 -4.63 6.91
C LYS A 61 -9.93 -4.04 7.86
N ILE A 62 -8.78 -4.68 7.97
CA ILE A 62 -7.70 -4.19 8.83
C ILE A 62 -7.16 -2.88 8.30
N ILE A 63 -6.97 -2.81 6.98
CA ILE A 63 -6.46 -1.60 6.35
C ILE A 63 -7.45 -0.45 6.50
N LEU A 64 -8.73 -0.75 6.46
CA LEU A 64 -9.76 0.27 6.64
C LEU A 64 -9.62 0.95 8.00
N LYS A 65 -9.28 0.21 9.04
CA LYS A 65 -9.04 0.78 10.36
C LYS A 65 -7.88 1.77 10.33
N TYR A 66 -6.82 1.44 9.61
CA TYR A 66 -5.69 2.35 9.45
C TYR A 66 -6.09 3.61 8.70
N VAL A 67 -6.94 3.45 7.69
CA VAL A 67 -7.43 4.60 6.93
C VAL A 67 -8.18 5.56 7.84
N PHE A 68 -9.08 5.03 8.68
CA PHE A 68 -9.80 5.87 9.63
C PHE A 68 -8.85 6.55 10.61
N LEU A 69 -7.89 5.81 11.13
CA LEU A 69 -6.93 6.36 12.08
C LEU A 69 -6.14 7.51 11.45
N ALA A 70 -5.64 7.29 10.25
CA ALA A 70 -4.89 8.33 9.54
C ALA A 70 -5.78 9.55 9.25
N CYS A 71 -7.03 9.31 8.91
CA CYS A 71 -7.98 10.39 8.65
C CYS A 71 -8.21 11.24 9.89
N ILE A 72 -8.35 10.60 11.04
CA ILE A 72 -8.57 11.30 12.29
C ILE A 72 -7.35 12.13 12.68
N LEU A 73 -6.16 11.58 12.45
CA LEU A 73 -4.93 12.23 12.87
C LEU A 73 -4.38 13.25 11.87
N SER A 74 -4.91 13.26 10.66
CA SER A 74 -4.42 14.18 9.63
C SER A 74 -4.98 15.61 9.79
#